data_9f91446109a98890de5875edf14c37d3
#
_entry.id   9f91446109a98890de5875edf14c37d3
#
_cell.length_a   1.000
_cell.length_b   1.000
_cell.length_c   1.000
_cell.angle_alpha   90.00
_cell.angle_beta   90.00
_cell.angle_gamma   90.00
#
_symmetry.space_group_name_H-M   'P 1'
#
loop_
_entity.id
_entity.type
_entity.pdbx_description
1 polymer ?
#
loop_
_entity_poly.entity_id
_entity_poly.type
_entity_poly.pdbx_seq_one_letter_code
_entity_poly.pdbx_strand_id
1 'polypeptide(L)'
;SDVCSSDLALPGGVANGVVEEITLNTVKIRNWDETISTVPPYTLVNNSFQNWRGMQESGGRRLNKNIFLDMTTLKFCTPEMLDNIRKEVPLMADYQPAEGEVPTNAQLYRIYIERYLCSLPVVNQEMDLIISQKEPTTYGVPIQVYFFSRNKVWKEYERIQSDIFDHLLVMVQKFDLKLYQYSD
;
A
#
# COMPACT_ATOMS: atom_id res chain seq x y z
N SER A 1 12.81 -22.02 -24.21
CA SER A 1 11.74 -21.43 -23.41
C SER A 1 12.20 -21.38 -21.94
N ASP A 2 12.53 -20.19 -21.52
CA ASP A 2 13.24 -19.89 -20.27
C ASP A 2 12.32 -19.97 -19.04
N VAL A 3 12.00 -21.17 -18.61
CA VAL A 3 11.34 -21.40 -17.32
C VAL A 3 12.36 -21.37 -16.16
N CYS A 4 13.65 -21.47 -16.49
CA CYS A 4 14.73 -21.57 -15.49
C CYS A 4 15.09 -20.28 -14.74
N SER A 5 14.46 -19.14 -15.03
CA SER A 5 14.74 -17.88 -14.32
C SER A 5 13.50 -17.17 -13.82
N SER A 6 12.45 -17.92 -13.52
CA SER A 6 11.17 -17.33 -13.09
C SER A 6 11.06 -17.28 -11.58
N ASP A 7 10.89 -16.08 -11.05
CA ASP A 7 10.49 -15.87 -9.67
C ASP A 7 9.03 -16.29 -9.52
N LEU A 8 8.73 -17.20 -8.61
CA LEU A 8 7.37 -17.71 -8.41
C LEU A 8 6.98 -17.82 -6.93
N ALA A 9 5.69 -17.75 -6.67
CA ALA A 9 5.11 -18.04 -5.37
C ALA A 9 4.01 -19.11 -5.52
N LEU A 10 4.15 -20.18 -4.75
CA LEU A 10 3.15 -21.24 -4.65
C LEU A 10 2.15 -20.97 -3.51
N PRO A 11 0.88 -21.41 -3.65
CA PRO A 11 -0.12 -21.26 -2.61
C PRO A 11 0.29 -21.95 -1.30
N GLY A 12 -0.19 -21.41 -0.17
CA GLY A 12 0.03 -22.02 1.15
C GLY A 12 1.45 -21.87 1.69
N GLY A 13 2.29 -21.01 1.11
CA GLY A 13 3.65 -20.78 1.58
C GLY A 13 4.63 -21.93 1.30
N VAL A 14 4.27 -22.86 0.41
CA VAL A 14 5.10 -24.03 0.07
C VAL A 14 6.42 -23.63 -0.57
N ALA A 15 6.42 -22.62 -1.42
CA ALA A 15 7.61 -22.03 -2.02
C ALA A 15 7.35 -20.60 -2.48
N ASN A 16 8.31 -19.72 -2.27
CA ASN A 16 8.29 -18.34 -2.76
C ASN A 16 9.73 -17.89 -3.03
N GLY A 17 10.12 -17.87 -4.29
CA GLY A 17 11.50 -17.57 -4.67
C GLY A 17 11.78 -17.82 -6.14
N VAL A 18 13.01 -18.15 -6.44
CA VAL A 18 13.54 -18.36 -7.81
C VAL A 18 13.65 -19.84 -8.11
N VAL A 19 13.17 -20.26 -9.28
CA VAL A 19 13.39 -21.63 -9.79
C VAL A 19 14.84 -21.79 -10.17
N GLU A 20 15.55 -22.69 -9.51
CA GLU A 20 16.96 -22.99 -9.78
C GLU A 20 17.15 -24.14 -10.76
N GLU A 21 16.35 -25.18 -10.62
CA GLU A 21 16.51 -26.40 -11.41
C GLU A 21 15.16 -27.07 -11.66
N ILE A 22 14.98 -27.56 -12.87
CA ILE A 22 13.82 -28.37 -13.26
C ILE A 22 14.35 -29.70 -13.83
N THR A 23 13.96 -30.79 -13.19
CA THR A 23 14.22 -32.16 -13.68
C THR A 23 12.88 -32.81 -14.01
N LEU A 24 12.96 -34.09 -14.50
CA LEU A 24 11.74 -34.87 -14.78
C LEU A 24 10.84 -35.06 -13.56
N ASN A 25 11.41 -35.13 -12.37
CA ASN A 25 10.71 -35.51 -11.15
C ASN A 25 10.65 -34.39 -10.09
N THR A 26 11.47 -33.34 -10.24
CA THR A 26 11.61 -32.31 -9.22
C THR A 26 11.78 -30.91 -9.82
N VAL A 27 11.20 -29.93 -9.14
CA VAL A 27 11.50 -28.51 -9.33
C VAL A 27 12.08 -27.98 -8.03
N LYS A 28 13.32 -27.47 -8.08
CA LYS A 28 13.99 -26.82 -6.95
C LYS A 28 13.78 -25.31 -7.01
N ILE A 29 13.33 -24.76 -5.90
CA ILE A 29 13.06 -23.33 -5.74
C ILE A 29 13.89 -22.83 -4.58
N ARG A 30 14.76 -21.85 -4.83
CA ARG A 30 15.43 -21.10 -3.76
C ARG A 30 14.48 -20.02 -3.27
N ASN A 31 13.99 -20.21 -2.06
CA ASN A 31 13.12 -19.23 -1.41
C ASN A 31 13.89 -17.94 -1.07
N TRP A 32 13.16 -16.85 -0.83
CA TRP A 32 13.76 -15.56 -0.48
C TRP A 32 14.54 -15.57 0.84
N ASP A 33 14.26 -16.52 1.72
CA ASP A 33 14.99 -16.75 2.98
C ASP A 33 16.22 -17.68 2.83
N GLU A 34 16.63 -17.98 1.57
CA GLU A 34 17.75 -18.85 1.21
C GLU A 34 17.51 -20.36 1.47
N THR A 35 16.33 -20.75 1.90
CA THR A 35 15.97 -22.16 1.99
C THR A 35 15.60 -22.72 0.62
N ILE A 36 15.74 -24.04 0.45
CA ILE A 36 15.39 -24.73 -0.80
C ILE A 36 14.10 -25.53 -0.60
N SER A 37 13.09 -25.23 -1.41
CA SER A 37 11.89 -26.06 -1.55
C SER A 37 12.02 -26.96 -2.78
N THR A 38 11.68 -28.23 -2.62
CA THR A 38 11.62 -29.18 -3.73
C THR A 38 10.19 -29.64 -3.91
N VAL A 39 9.63 -29.43 -5.08
CA VAL A 39 8.24 -29.79 -5.40
C VAL A 39 8.19 -30.65 -6.66
N PRO A 40 7.22 -31.57 -6.76
CA PRO A 40 7.00 -32.31 -8.01
C PRO A 40 6.53 -31.36 -9.13
N PRO A 41 6.90 -31.61 -10.40
CA PRO A 41 6.49 -30.76 -11.53
C PRO A 41 4.97 -30.62 -11.66
N TYR A 42 4.21 -31.66 -11.33
CA TYR A 42 2.74 -31.61 -11.41
C TYR A 42 2.14 -30.53 -10.48
N THR A 43 2.84 -30.15 -9.43
CA THR A 43 2.39 -29.06 -8.53
C THR A 43 2.24 -27.75 -9.30
N LEU A 44 3.14 -27.47 -10.26
CA LEU A 44 3.05 -26.30 -11.13
C LEU A 44 1.94 -26.40 -12.19
N VAL A 45 1.52 -27.64 -12.53
CA VAL A 45 0.49 -27.91 -13.52
C VAL A 45 -0.92 -27.84 -12.88
N ASN A 46 -1.05 -28.36 -11.67
CA ASN A 46 -2.35 -28.56 -11.02
C ASN A 46 -2.74 -27.40 -10.08
N ASN A 47 -1.79 -26.56 -9.70
CA ASN A 47 -2.05 -25.41 -8.83
C ASN A 47 -1.76 -24.09 -9.55
N SER A 48 -2.54 -23.07 -9.28
CA SER A 48 -2.18 -21.72 -9.69
C SER A 48 -0.96 -21.24 -8.91
N PHE A 49 -0.08 -20.50 -9.56
CA PHE A 49 1.07 -19.86 -8.93
C PHE A 49 1.22 -18.43 -9.44
N GLN A 50 1.85 -17.58 -8.64
CA GLN A 50 2.18 -16.21 -9.04
C GLN A 50 3.60 -16.17 -9.62
N ASN A 51 3.73 -15.53 -10.78
CA ASN A 51 5.03 -15.25 -11.41
C ASN A 51 5.36 -13.76 -11.20
N TRP A 52 6.44 -13.49 -10.49
CA TRP A 52 6.90 -12.14 -10.17
C TRP A 52 7.53 -11.40 -11.35
N ARG A 53 7.84 -12.09 -12.44
CA ARG A 53 8.44 -11.49 -13.63
C ARG A 53 7.60 -10.33 -14.17
N GLY A 54 6.29 -10.50 -14.22
CA GLY A 54 5.38 -9.42 -14.64
C GLY A 54 5.51 -8.15 -13.80
N MET A 55 5.71 -8.29 -12.49
CA MET A 55 5.95 -7.14 -11.60
C MET A 55 7.30 -6.48 -11.92
N GLN A 56 8.36 -7.27 -12.12
CA GLN A 56 9.69 -6.73 -12.44
C GLN A 56 9.72 -6.02 -13.80
N GLU A 57 8.93 -6.47 -14.76
CA GLU A 57 8.77 -5.84 -16.08
C GLU A 57 7.78 -4.69 -16.09
N SER A 58 6.94 -4.55 -15.07
CA SER A 58 5.96 -3.47 -14.94
C SER A 58 6.58 -2.14 -14.51
N GLY A 59 5.79 -1.07 -14.59
CA GLY A 59 6.19 0.29 -14.16
C GLY A 59 6.29 0.48 -12.66
N GLY A 60 5.95 -0.51 -11.83
CA GLY A 60 5.96 -0.31 -10.39
C GLY A 60 5.66 -1.55 -9.56
N ARG A 61 5.94 -1.45 -8.27
CA ARG A 61 5.59 -2.42 -7.24
C ARG A 61 4.47 -1.87 -6.36
N ARG A 62 3.42 -2.66 -6.17
CA ARG A 62 2.21 -2.27 -5.46
C ARG A 62 2.45 -2.09 -3.96
N LEU A 63 1.92 -0.99 -3.41
CA LEU A 63 1.69 -0.79 -1.98
C LEU A 63 0.19 -0.78 -1.72
N ASN A 64 -0.24 -1.50 -0.71
CA ASN A 64 -1.63 -1.58 -0.31
C ASN A 64 -1.70 -1.78 1.19
N LYS A 65 -1.91 -0.68 1.93
CA LYS A 65 -2.01 -0.69 3.40
C LYS A 65 -3.19 0.14 3.86
N ASN A 66 -3.70 -0.21 5.04
CA ASN A 66 -4.74 0.53 5.72
C ASN A 66 -4.17 1.38 6.86
N ILE A 67 -4.70 2.60 6.98
CA ILE A 67 -4.55 3.44 8.17
C ILE A 67 -5.87 3.37 8.92
N PHE A 68 -5.83 2.95 10.18
CA PHE A 68 -7.04 2.77 11.00
C PHE A 68 -7.28 4.02 11.84
N LEU A 69 -8.37 4.72 11.56
CA LEU A 69 -8.77 5.91 12.29
C LEU A 69 -9.71 5.55 13.44
N ASP A 70 -9.54 6.22 14.57
CA ASP A 70 -10.54 6.21 15.64
C ASP A 70 -11.82 6.87 15.15
N MET A 71 -12.89 6.08 15.02
CA MET A 71 -14.18 6.55 14.48
C MET A 71 -14.77 7.69 15.29
N THR A 72 -14.50 7.77 16.59
CA THR A 72 -15.01 8.84 17.46
C THR A 72 -14.43 10.21 17.13
N THR A 73 -13.37 10.27 16.36
CA THR A 73 -12.70 11.51 15.95
C THR A 73 -13.16 12.04 14.59
N LEU A 74 -13.96 11.26 13.84
CA LEU A 74 -14.55 11.72 12.59
C LEU A 74 -15.64 12.76 12.86
N LYS A 75 -15.54 13.92 12.19
CA LYS A 75 -16.50 15.02 12.37
C LYS A 75 -16.54 15.91 11.13
N PHE A 76 -17.60 16.67 11.00
CA PHE A 76 -17.66 17.75 10.01
C PHE A 76 -16.71 18.88 10.40
N CYS A 77 -16.05 19.45 9.41
CA CYS A 77 -15.15 20.57 9.63
C CYS A 77 -15.93 21.86 9.87
N THR A 78 -15.54 22.60 10.91
CA THR A 78 -15.93 24.00 11.06
C THR A 78 -15.12 24.88 10.12
N PRO A 79 -15.57 26.10 9.79
CA PRO A 79 -14.77 27.06 9.03
C PRO A 79 -13.39 27.33 9.65
N GLU A 80 -13.32 27.36 10.97
CA GLU A 80 -12.07 27.55 11.72
C GLU A 80 -11.10 26.37 11.54
N MET A 81 -11.60 25.15 11.64
CA MET A 81 -10.78 23.94 11.36
C MET A 81 -10.21 23.96 9.94
N LEU A 82 -11.06 24.34 8.97
CA LEU A 82 -10.66 24.41 7.57
C LEU A 82 -9.56 25.45 7.36
N ASP A 83 -9.68 26.62 7.97
CA ASP A 83 -8.65 27.67 7.93
C ASP A 83 -7.35 27.22 8.58
N ASN A 84 -7.41 26.51 9.70
CA ASN A 84 -6.22 25.96 10.37
C ASN A 84 -5.51 24.93 9.50
N ILE A 85 -6.25 24.04 8.86
CA ILE A 85 -5.68 23.03 7.95
C ILE A 85 -4.99 23.73 6.77
N ARG A 86 -5.59 24.74 6.17
CA ARG A 86 -4.97 25.52 5.09
C ARG A 86 -3.68 26.21 5.52
N LYS A 87 -3.61 26.71 6.75
CA LYS A 87 -2.41 27.37 7.28
C LYS A 87 -1.30 26.41 7.63
N GLU A 88 -1.64 25.27 8.23
CA GLU A 88 -0.67 24.33 8.76
C GLU A 88 -0.21 23.27 7.77
N VAL A 89 -0.99 23.02 6.72
CA VAL A 89 -0.73 21.97 5.74
C VAL A 89 -0.57 22.59 4.35
N PRO A 90 0.67 22.84 3.88
CA PRO A 90 0.91 23.54 2.61
C PRO A 90 0.19 22.94 1.40
N LEU A 91 0.09 21.61 1.32
CA LEU A 91 -0.61 20.92 0.22
C LEU A 91 -2.13 21.15 0.24
N MET A 92 -2.68 21.69 1.33
CA MET A 92 -4.10 22.01 1.47
C MET A 92 -4.37 23.51 1.42
N ALA A 93 -3.37 24.35 1.21
CA ALA A 93 -3.48 25.80 1.27
C ALA A 93 -4.52 26.40 0.30
N ASP A 94 -4.67 25.78 -0.86
CA ASP A 94 -5.61 26.19 -1.92
C ASP A 94 -6.94 25.42 -1.92
N TYR A 95 -7.12 24.48 -0.98
CA TYR A 95 -8.32 23.66 -0.95
C TYR A 95 -9.57 24.50 -0.65
N GLN A 96 -10.62 24.31 -1.46
CA GLN A 96 -11.93 24.87 -1.27
C GLN A 96 -12.98 23.76 -1.40
N PRO A 97 -13.89 23.60 -0.43
CA PRO A 97 -15.03 22.70 -0.60
C PRO A 97 -15.93 23.19 -1.74
N ALA A 98 -16.69 22.30 -2.35
CA ALA A 98 -17.72 22.70 -3.30
C ALA A 98 -18.76 23.58 -2.62
N GLU A 99 -19.42 24.44 -3.41
CA GLU A 99 -20.43 25.38 -2.87
C GLU A 99 -21.54 24.61 -2.14
N GLY A 100 -21.80 25.00 -0.90
CA GLY A 100 -22.79 24.36 -0.04
C GLY A 100 -22.39 23.05 0.61
N GLU A 101 -21.17 22.55 0.34
CA GLU A 101 -20.66 21.33 0.98
C GLU A 101 -19.89 21.65 2.26
N VAL A 102 -20.09 20.80 3.28
CA VAL A 102 -19.33 20.82 4.52
C VAL A 102 -18.54 19.50 4.57
N PRO A 103 -17.21 19.54 4.36
CA PRO A 103 -16.41 18.32 4.37
C PRO A 103 -16.24 17.76 5.79
N THR A 104 -15.99 16.45 5.89
CA THR A 104 -15.50 15.85 7.13
C THR A 104 -13.98 15.96 7.18
N ASN A 105 -13.41 15.89 8.38
CA ASN A 105 -11.97 15.84 8.55
C ASN A 105 -11.33 14.60 7.90
N ALA A 106 -12.01 13.47 7.93
CA ALA A 106 -11.55 12.26 7.23
C ALA A 106 -11.52 12.44 5.70
N GLN A 107 -12.48 13.16 5.13
CA GLN A 107 -12.47 13.51 3.70
C GLN A 107 -11.25 14.36 3.35
N LEU A 108 -10.95 15.38 4.16
CA LEU A 108 -9.79 16.24 3.95
C LEU A 108 -8.48 15.45 4.07
N TYR A 109 -8.41 14.54 5.01
CA TYR A 109 -7.24 13.66 5.17
C TYR A 109 -7.03 12.77 3.94
N ARG A 110 -8.09 12.18 3.38
CA ARG A 110 -7.98 11.40 2.13
C ARG A 110 -7.49 12.26 0.96
N ILE A 111 -8.01 13.47 0.81
CA ILE A 111 -7.56 14.41 -0.22
C ILE A 111 -6.09 14.76 -0.03
N TYR A 112 -5.68 15.00 1.22
CA TYR A 112 -4.28 15.24 1.55
C TYR A 112 -3.37 14.08 1.16
N ILE A 113 -3.76 12.84 1.51
CA ILE A 113 -2.97 11.64 1.16
C ILE A 113 -2.75 11.57 -0.36
N GLU A 114 -3.80 11.76 -1.14
CA GLU A 114 -3.71 11.75 -2.60
C GLU A 114 -2.75 12.83 -3.11
N ARG A 115 -2.88 14.07 -2.66
CA ARG A 115 -2.01 15.18 -3.03
C ARG A 115 -0.56 14.92 -2.63
N TYR A 116 -0.34 14.39 -1.43
CA TYR A 116 0.98 14.04 -0.95
C TYR A 116 1.64 12.99 -1.82
N LEU A 117 0.95 11.89 -2.10
CA LEU A 117 1.48 10.82 -2.97
C LEU A 117 1.76 11.34 -4.39
N CYS A 118 0.88 12.18 -4.94
CA CYS A 118 1.10 12.81 -6.24
C CYS A 118 2.31 13.76 -6.27
N SER A 119 2.75 14.28 -5.14
CA SER A 119 3.92 15.16 -5.02
C SER A 119 5.25 14.40 -4.96
N LEU A 120 5.23 13.08 -4.74
CA LEU A 120 6.44 12.27 -4.54
C LEU A 120 6.93 11.66 -5.85
N PRO A 121 8.19 11.92 -6.26
CA PRO A 121 8.77 11.33 -7.47
C PRO A 121 8.85 9.80 -7.44
N VAL A 122 8.92 9.18 -6.25
CA VAL A 122 9.01 7.73 -6.06
C VAL A 122 7.68 7.01 -6.35
N VAL A 123 6.57 7.75 -6.39
CA VAL A 123 5.24 7.20 -6.70
C VAL A 123 4.99 7.26 -8.20
N ASN A 124 4.56 6.15 -8.79
CA ASN A 124 4.21 6.12 -10.21
C ASN A 124 2.81 6.69 -10.44
N GLN A 125 2.74 7.89 -11.02
CA GLN A 125 1.51 8.61 -11.30
C GLN A 125 0.71 8.05 -12.48
N GLU A 126 1.31 7.18 -13.30
CA GLU A 126 0.67 6.56 -14.46
C GLU A 126 -0.08 5.27 -14.10
N MET A 127 0.14 4.75 -12.88
CA MET A 127 -0.54 3.57 -12.36
C MET A 127 -1.63 3.98 -11.35
N ASP A 128 -2.51 3.05 -11.04
CA ASP A 128 -3.63 3.30 -10.13
C ASP A 128 -3.16 3.85 -8.78
N LEU A 129 -3.79 4.94 -8.36
CA LEU A 129 -3.63 5.55 -7.05
C LEU A 129 -5.03 5.73 -6.46
N ILE A 130 -5.33 5.00 -5.39
CA ILE A 130 -6.68 4.94 -4.82
C ILE A 130 -6.57 5.13 -3.31
N ILE A 131 -7.24 6.17 -2.81
CA ILE A 131 -7.40 6.43 -1.39
C ILE A 131 -8.88 6.29 -1.08
N SER A 132 -9.24 5.26 -0.32
CA SER A 132 -10.66 4.95 -0.06
C SER A 132 -10.93 4.58 1.39
N GLN A 133 -12.08 5.00 1.88
CA GLN A 133 -12.58 4.58 3.18
C GLN A 133 -13.28 3.22 3.03
N LYS A 134 -12.93 2.28 3.91
CA LYS A 134 -13.56 0.96 3.98
C LYS A 134 -14.59 0.91 5.11
N GLU A 135 -15.32 -0.19 5.20
CA GLU A 135 -16.28 -0.40 6.27
C GLU A 135 -15.63 -0.31 7.65
N PRO A 136 -16.29 0.32 8.64
CA PRO A 136 -15.83 0.32 10.01
C PRO A 136 -15.62 -1.10 10.54
N THR A 137 -14.55 -1.28 11.31
CA THR A 137 -14.18 -2.53 11.97
C THR A 137 -14.11 -2.34 13.47
N THR A 138 -13.87 -3.42 14.22
CA THR A 138 -13.56 -3.35 15.66
C THR A 138 -12.22 -2.64 15.93
N TYR A 139 -11.41 -2.44 14.89
CA TYR A 139 -10.13 -1.71 14.94
C TYR A 139 -10.23 -0.31 14.32
N GLY A 140 -11.41 0.30 14.34
CA GLY A 140 -11.64 1.63 13.77
C GLY A 140 -12.01 1.61 12.29
N VAL A 141 -11.89 2.77 11.65
CA VAL A 141 -12.23 3.00 10.24
C VAL A 141 -10.98 2.89 9.39
N PRO A 142 -10.89 1.88 8.50
CA PRO A 142 -9.74 1.76 7.62
C PRO A 142 -9.78 2.77 6.48
N ILE A 143 -8.69 3.48 6.28
CA ILE A 143 -8.40 4.24 5.06
C ILE A 143 -7.40 3.43 4.27
N GLN A 144 -7.84 2.87 3.15
CA GLN A 144 -6.97 2.12 2.25
C GLN A 144 -6.13 3.09 1.42
N VAL A 145 -4.82 2.87 1.46
CA VAL A 145 -3.83 3.60 0.66
C VAL A 145 -3.23 2.63 -0.34
N TYR A 146 -3.59 2.81 -1.61
CA TYR A 146 -3.23 1.91 -2.70
C TYR A 146 -2.51 2.69 -3.79
N PHE A 147 -1.27 2.32 -4.08
CA PHE A 147 -0.47 2.96 -5.12
C PHE A 147 0.72 2.09 -5.53
N PHE A 148 1.52 2.56 -6.48
CA PHE A 148 2.70 1.84 -6.99
C PHE A 148 3.97 2.67 -6.79
N SER A 149 5.00 2.04 -6.23
CA SER A 149 6.35 2.59 -6.17
C SER A 149 7.07 2.37 -7.50
N ARG A 150 7.75 3.40 -8.01
CA ARG A 150 8.62 3.25 -9.19
C ARG A 150 9.80 2.32 -8.92
N ASN A 151 10.39 2.43 -7.73
CA ASN A 151 11.47 1.55 -7.32
C ASN A 151 10.89 0.20 -6.85
N LYS A 152 11.33 -0.88 -7.49
CA LYS A 152 10.85 -2.24 -7.23
C LYS A 152 11.84 -3.08 -6.42
N VAL A 153 13.05 -2.59 -6.17
CA VAL A 153 14.04 -3.25 -5.34
C VAL A 153 13.52 -3.38 -3.92
N TRP A 154 13.48 -4.58 -3.39
CA TRP A 154 12.79 -4.89 -2.13
C TRP A 154 13.19 -3.98 -0.97
N LYS A 155 14.47 -3.83 -0.71
CA LYS A 155 14.98 -2.97 0.37
C LYS A 155 14.52 -1.51 0.22
N GLU A 156 14.61 -0.96 -0.99
CA GLU A 156 14.19 0.41 -1.28
C GLU A 156 12.67 0.56 -1.24
N TYR A 157 11.95 -0.43 -1.75
CA TYR A 157 10.49 -0.49 -1.65
C TYR A 157 10.01 -0.45 -0.19
N GLU A 158 10.62 -1.25 0.70
CA GLU A 158 10.28 -1.24 2.13
C GLU A 158 10.63 0.10 2.80
N ARG A 159 11.75 0.71 2.44
CA ARG A 159 12.13 2.04 2.93
C ARG A 159 11.12 3.11 2.49
N ILE A 160 10.78 3.15 1.21
CA ILE A 160 9.79 4.09 0.66
C ILE A 160 8.45 3.94 1.37
N GLN A 161 8.00 2.70 1.55
CA GLN A 161 6.76 2.39 2.24
C GLN A 161 6.79 2.87 3.69
N SER A 162 7.88 2.62 4.42
CA SER A 162 8.05 3.04 5.81
C SER A 162 8.03 4.56 5.94
N ASP A 163 8.78 5.28 5.10
CA ASP A 163 8.86 6.74 5.13
C ASP A 163 7.50 7.39 4.83
N ILE A 164 6.79 6.88 3.83
CA ILE A 164 5.47 7.40 3.46
C ILE A 164 4.46 7.18 4.58
N PHE A 165 4.38 5.97 5.14
CA PHE A 165 3.42 5.67 6.19
C PHE A 165 3.75 6.35 7.51
N ASP A 166 5.03 6.53 7.88
CA ASP A 166 5.43 7.35 9.02
C ASP A 166 4.85 8.76 8.88
N HIS A 167 5.04 9.38 7.72
CA HIS A 167 4.51 10.72 7.45
C HIS A 167 3.00 10.78 7.57
N LEU A 168 2.29 9.84 6.94
CA LEU A 168 0.83 9.80 6.96
C LEU A 168 0.27 9.57 8.37
N LEU A 169 0.90 8.71 9.17
CA LEU A 169 0.49 8.44 10.54
C LEU A 169 0.66 9.68 11.45
N VAL A 170 1.71 10.46 11.26
CA VAL A 170 1.92 11.71 12.00
C VAL A 170 0.93 12.79 11.57
N MET A 171 0.62 12.86 10.28
CA MET A 171 -0.25 13.90 9.72
C MET A 171 -1.70 13.82 10.14
N VAL A 172 -2.19 12.69 10.65
CA VAL A 172 -3.58 12.56 11.12
C VAL A 172 -3.96 13.65 12.12
N GLN A 173 -3.01 14.05 12.96
CA GLN A 173 -3.23 15.07 14.01
C GLN A 173 -3.57 16.46 13.41
N LYS A 174 -3.04 16.77 12.24
CA LYS A 174 -3.33 18.04 11.54
C LYS A 174 -4.78 18.15 11.08
N PHE A 175 -5.49 17.03 11.05
CA PHE A 175 -6.89 16.92 10.66
C PHE A 175 -7.82 16.65 11.86
N ASP A 176 -7.35 16.86 13.08
CA ASP A 176 -8.09 16.53 14.32
C ASP A 176 -8.55 15.07 14.37
N LEU A 177 -7.80 14.18 13.74
CA LEU A 177 -8.01 12.74 13.75
C LEU A 177 -7.04 12.06 14.71
N LYS A 178 -7.46 10.90 15.23
CA LYS A 178 -6.60 10.00 15.98
C LYS A 178 -6.54 8.65 15.28
N LEU A 179 -5.40 8.01 15.39
CA LEU A 179 -5.26 6.62 15.02
C LEU A 179 -5.95 5.74 16.06
N TYR A 180 -6.58 4.67 15.59
CA TYR A 180 -7.09 3.66 16.50
C TYR A 180 -5.91 2.90 17.12
N GLN A 181 -5.90 2.80 18.43
CA GLN A 181 -5.03 1.91 19.21
C GLN A 181 -5.88 1.15 20.20
N TYR A 182 -5.63 -0.16 20.28
CA TYR A 182 -6.25 -0.96 21.32
C TYR A 182 -5.66 -0.51 22.68
N SER A 183 -6.52 -0.14 23.60
CA SER A 183 -6.15 0.09 25.00
C SER A 183 -6.82 -0.99 25.84
N ASP A 184 -6.04 -1.73 26.62
CA ASP A 184 -6.55 -2.66 27.62
C ASP A 184 -7.35 -1.92 28.70
#